data_929f22da6384b47d3d3cc7c918c70d9f
#
_entry.id   929f22da6384b47d3d3cc7c918c70d9f
#
_cell.length_a   1.000
_cell.length_b   1.000
_cell.length_c   1.000
_cell.angle_alpha   90.00
_cell.angle_beta   90.00
_cell.angle_gamma   90.00
#
_symmetry.space_group_name_H-M   'P 1'
#
loop_
_entity.id
_entity.type
_entity.pdbx_description
1 polymer ?
#
loop_
_entity_poly.entity_id
_entity_poly.type
_entity_poly.pdbx_seq_one_letter_code
_entity_poly.pdbx_strand_id
1 'polypeptide(L)'
;MKKVLAVLAILILASSMVFANGEKESAAANGEKVYKIGISKFLAHPALDASEQGFKDYLATTGLNITYDSQNAQGDISTTATIAQKFKDDNVDLAYGIATPTAQALANALPYTPVVFAAVTDPVDAGLVNDWTGSSDILVCGTSDSSPIEAQIKLLADITGAKVIGNVYNSSEANATVQQALIKEACSNLGLEFISAAITNSSEVRQATQSIIDRVDAIYVATDNAVISALPALDEVAYGAKKPVLSGDPTSTKGLNILIAWGFDYYAIGVSAGKQAEAILKGANAGEQGSIVLSDPADFELWFNLDTAKAFGITIPQEQLDVAAGVIENGVEITK
;
A
#
# COMPACT_ATOMS: atom_id res chain seq x y z
N MET A 1 -49.32 -38.20 -62.54
CA MET A 1 -49.03 -38.50 -61.12
C MET A 1 -47.55 -38.96 -60.91
N LYS A 2 -47.03 -39.89 -61.72
CA LYS A 2 -45.62 -40.38 -61.52
C LYS A 2 -44.51 -39.37 -61.77
N LYS A 3 -44.73 -38.34 -62.59
CA LYS A 3 -43.69 -37.26 -62.85
C LYS A 3 -43.66 -36.19 -61.76
N VAL A 4 -44.72 -35.98 -61.03
CA VAL A 4 -44.78 -35.00 -59.91
C VAL A 4 -44.10 -35.56 -58.67
N LEU A 5 -44.19 -36.91 -58.45
CA LEU A 5 -43.48 -37.55 -57.33
C LEU A 5 -41.94 -37.54 -57.49
N ALA A 6 -41.44 -37.60 -58.75
CA ALA A 6 -39.98 -37.57 -59.01
C ALA A 6 -39.38 -36.20 -58.78
N VAL A 7 -40.11 -35.11 -59.03
CA VAL A 7 -39.65 -33.75 -58.77
C VAL A 7 -39.68 -33.43 -57.29
N LEU A 8 -40.64 -33.96 -56.55
CA LEU A 8 -40.67 -33.78 -55.07
C LEU A 8 -39.56 -34.57 -54.36
N ALA A 9 -39.18 -35.75 -54.86
CA ALA A 9 -38.11 -36.57 -54.30
C ALA A 9 -36.71 -35.92 -54.52
N ILE A 10 -36.51 -35.21 -55.64
CA ILE A 10 -35.26 -34.49 -55.97
C ILE A 10 -35.15 -33.21 -55.13
N LEU A 11 -36.26 -32.55 -54.81
CA LEU A 11 -36.28 -31.37 -53.94
C LEU A 11 -36.04 -31.73 -52.48
N ILE A 12 -36.42 -32.90 -51.98
CA ILE A 12 -36.16 -33.39 -50.63
C ILE A 12 -34.72 -33.88 -50.49
N LEU A 13 -34.06 -34.42 -51.54
CA LEU A 13 -32.64 -34.77 -51.48
C LEU A 13 -31.73 -33.55 -51.62
N ALA A 14 -32.15 -32.45 -52.25
CA ALA A 14 -31.39 -31.24 -52.33
C ALA A 14 -31.41 -30.42 -51.06
N SER A 15 -32.46 -30.56 -50.22
CA SER A 15 -32.54 -29.87 -48.89
C SER A 15 -31.79 -30.61 -47.78
N SER A 16 -31.38 -31.87 -47.94
CA SER A 16 -30.59 -32.61 -46.95
C SER A 16 -29.05 -32.46 -47.12
N MET A 17 -28.59 -31.86 -48.23
CA MET A 17 -27.14 -31.55 -48.43
C MET A 17 -26.73 -30.17 -47.95
N VAL A 18 -27.62 -29.30 -47.53
CA VAL A 18 -27.31 -27.96 -47.01
C VAL A 18 -27.05 -27.94 -45.49
N PHE A 19 -27.29 -29.05 -44.80
CA PHE A 19 -27.03 -29.15 -43.32
C PHE A 19 -25.80 -29.98 -42.94
N ALA A 20 -24.94 -30.36 -43.91
CA ALA A 20 -23.75 -31.16 -43.63
C ALA A 20 -22.42 -30.37 -43.73
N ASN A 21 -22.46 -29.07 -43.99
CA ASN A 21 -21.30 -28.16 -43.79
C ASN A 21 -21.59 -27.27 -42.57
N GLY A 22 -21.75 -27.88 -41.44
CA GLY A 22 -21.41 -27.25 -40.19
C GLY A 22 -19.90 -27.08 -40.19
N GLU A 23 -19.42 -26.08 -40.92
CA GLU A 23 -18.15 -25.45 -40.56
C GLU A 23 -18.25 -25.17 -39.06
N LYS A 24 -17.44 -25.88 -38.29
CA LYS A 24 -17.01 -25.36 -37.03
C LYS A 24 -16.44 -23.97 -37.37
N GLU A 25 -17.26 -22.94 -37.22
CA GLU A 25 -16.74 -21.64 -36.81
C GLU A 25 -16.01 -21.86 -35.49
N SER A 26 -14.78 -22.36 -35.58
CA SER A 26 -13.78 -21.97 -34.64
C SER A 26 -13.49 -20.50 -34.99
N ALA A 27 -14.41 -19.64 -34.62
CA ALA A 27 -14.07 -18.28 -34.33
C ALA A 27 -13.10 -18.36 -33.14
N ALA A 28 -11.84 -18.69 -33.43
CA ALA A 28 -10.74 -18.15 -32.69
C ALA A 28 -10.77 -16.63 -32.96
N ALA A 29 -11.68 -15.94 -32.30
CA ALA A 29 -11.42 -14.57 -31.94
C ALA A 29 -10.18 -14.66 -31.05
N ASN A 30 -9.00 -14.48 -31.65
CA ASN A 30 -7.78 -14.07 -30.97
C ASN A 30 -8.00 -12.64 -30.47
N GLY A 31 -9.02 -12.43 -29.65
CA GLY A 31 -9.09 -11.29 -28.76
C GLY A 31 -8.25 -11.69 -27.56
N GLU A 32 -7.06 -11.11 -27.41
CA GLU A 32 -6.29 -11.19 -26.18
C GLU A 32 -7.25 -10.89 -25.02
N LYS A 33 -7.25 -11.74 -23.99
CA LYS A 33 -8.10 -11.54 -22.81
C LYS A 33 -7.77 -10.17 -22.21
N VAL A 34 -8.78 -9.33 -22.07
CA VAL A 34 -8.66 -8.05 -21.35
C VAL A 34 -8.97 -8.31 -19.90
N TYR A 35 -8.00 -8.07 -19.02
CA TYR A 35 -8.18 -8.18 -17.58
C TYR A 35 -8.71 -6.87 -17.01
N LYS A 36 -9.70 -6.95 -16.11
CA LYS A 36 -10.22 -5.81 -15.38
C LYS A 36 -9.71 -5.84 -13.96
N ILE A 37 -8.89 -4.85 -13.57
CA ILE A 37 -8.36 -4.70 -12.20
C ILE A 37 -9.05 -3.53 -11.51
N GLY A 38 -9.70 -3.80 -10.35
CA GLY A 38 -10.18 -2.76 -9.47
C GLY A 38 -9.08 -2.33 -8.50
N ILE A 39 -8.76 -1.05 -8.46
CA ILE A 39 -7.79 -0.47 -7.52
C ILE A 39 -8.53 0.38 -6.49
N SER A 40 -8.43 0.01 -5.22
CA SER A 40 -8.97 0.77 -4.10
C SER A 40 -7.84 1.35 -3.26
N LYS A 41 -7.69 2.67 -3.24
CA LYS A 41 -6.75 3.39 -2.40
C LYS A 41 -7.49 4.04 -1.23
N PHE A 42 -6.95 3.89 0.00
CA PHE A 42 -7.63 4.43 1.17
C PHE A 42 -7.64 5.96 1.19
N LEU A 43 -6.47 6.57 0.94
CA LEU A 43 -6.30 8.01 0.97
C LEU A 43 -5.21 8.41 -0.03
N ALA A 44 -5.26 9.63 -0.57
CA ALA A 44 -4.21 10.16 -1.42
C ALA A 44 -3.11 10.80 -0.56
N HIS A 45 -1.91 10.25 -0.63
CA HIS A 45 -0.65 10.84 -0.16
C HIS A 45 0.51 10.19 -0.92
N PRO A 46 1.72 10.80 -0.93
CA PRO A 46 2.81 10.39 -1.81
C PRO A 46 3.15 8.91 -1.77
N ALA A 47 3.15 8.26 -0.59
CA ALA A 47 3.47 6.85 -0.46
C ALA A 47 2.43 5.94 -1.15
N LEU A 48 1.13 6.13 -0.87
CA LEU A 48 0.10 5.31 -1.50
C LEU A 48 -0.04 5.60 -3.01
N ASP A 49 0.24 6.83 -3.44
CA ASP A 49 0.27 7.18 -4.86
C ASP A 49 1.45 6.51 -5.56
N ALA A 50 2.63 6.45 -4.93
CA ALA A 50 3.80 5.74 -5.43
C ALA A 50 3.55 4.24 -5.53
N SER A 51 2.87 3.63 -4.53
CA SER A 51 2.49 2.21 -4.57
C SER A 51 1.54 1.89 -5.74
N GLU A 52 0.52 2.74 -5.98
CA GLU A 52 -0.34 2.58 -7.16
C GLU A 52 0.45 2.70 -8.46
N GLN A 53 1.37 3.66 -8.54
CA GLN A 53 2.17 3.88 -9.73
C GLN A 53 3.10 2.69 -10.00
N GLY A 54 3.85 2.21 -9.00
CA GLY A 54 4.75 1.05 -9.14
C GLY A 54 4.01 -0.22 -9.60
N PHE A 55 2.80 -0.45 -9.08
CA PHE A 55 1.94 -1.56 -9.52
C PHE A 55 1.58 -1.45 -10.99
N LYS A 56 1.12 -0.29 -11.43
CA LYS A 56 0.71 -0.06 -12.83
C LYS A 56 1.90 -0.11 -13.78
N ASP A 57 3.02 0.51 -13.42
CA ASP A 57 4.23 0.55 -14.24
C ASP A 57 4.80 -0.85 -14.44
N TYR A 58 4.86 -1.65 -13.36
CA TYR A 58 5.29 -3.03 -13.49
C TYR A 58 4.38 -3.82 -14.44
N LEU A 59 3.07 -3.77 -14.24
CA LEU A 59 2.12 -4.51 -15.07
C LEU A 59 2.13 -4.06 -16.54
N ALA A 60 2.44 -2.80 -16.82
CA ALA A 60 2.62 -2.30 -18.19
C ALA A 60 3.79 -2.98 -18.93
N THR A 61 4.79 -3.52 -18.20
CA THR A 61 5.92 -4.25 -18.79
C THR A 61 5.61 -5.70 -19.16
N THR A 62 4.50 -6.26 -18.65
CA THR A 62 4.18 -7.70 -18.73
C THR A 62 3.58 -8.14 -20.06
N GLY A 63 3.12 -7.20 -20.88
CA GLY A 63 2.39 -7.47 -22.11
C GLY A 63 0.93 -7.93 -21.89
N LEU A 64 0.44 -7.95 -20.65
CA LEU A 64 -0.97 -8.25 -20.36
C LEU A 64 -1.86 -7.08 -20.80
N ASN A 65 -3.00 -7.39 -21.40
CA ASN A 65 -3.98 -6.38 -21.75
C ASN A 65 -4.87 -6.10 -20.52
N ILE A 66 -4.66 -4.96 -19.86
CA ILE A 66 -5.28 -4.63 -18.57
C ILE A 66 -6.05 -3.31 -18.66
N THR A 67 -7.24 -3.29 -18.08
CA THR A 67 -8.00 -2.07 -17.79
C THR A 67 -8.09 -1.86 -16.30
N TYR A 68 -7.98 -0.61 -15.85
CA TYR A 68 -8.02 -0.24 -14.43
C TYR A 68 -9.27 0.55 -14.10
N ASP A 69 -9.89 0.22 -12.98
CA ASP A 69 -10.89 1.06 -12.31
C ASP A 69 -10.29 1.51 -10.97
N SER A 70 -9.72 2.72 -10.94
CA SER A 70 -9.05 3.28 -9.75
C SER A 70 -10.01 4.14 -8.95
N GLN A 71 -10.19 3.80 -7.68
CA GLN A 71 -11.06 4.47 -6.73
C GLN A 71 -10.27 4.91 -5.49
N ASN A 72 -10.69 6.04 -4.88
CA ASN A 72 -10.09 6.57 -3.66
C ASN A 72 -11.18 6.73 -2.60
N ALA A 73 -10.99 6.14 -1.43
CA ALA A 73 -11.92 6.21 -0.32
C ALA A 73 -11.84 7.52 0.47
N GLN A 74 -10.84 8.38 0.19
CA GLN A 74 -10.65 9.69 0.82
C GLN A 74 -10.57 9.63 2.36
N GLY A 75 -10.05 8.51 2.90
CA GLY A 75 -9.92 8.28 4.34
C GLY A 75 -11.21 7.86 5.05
N ASP A 76 -12.27 7.56 4.29
CA ASP A 76 -13.55 7.14 4.84
C ASP A 76 -13.70 5.61 4.74
N ILE A 77 -13.79 4.95 5.90
CA ILE A 77 -13.92 3.49 5.99
C ILE A 77 -15.23 3.00 5.35
N SER A 78 -16.33 3.75 5.45
CA SER A 78 -17.60 3.36 4.83
C SER A 78 -17.52 3.39 3.31
N THR A 79 -16.75 4.31 2.76
CA THR A 79 -16.49 4.41 1.33
C THR A 79 -15.67 3.23 0.81
N THR A 80 -14.74 2.66 1.61
CA THR A 80 -14.00 1.45 1.21
C THR A 80 -14.93 0.28 0.92
N ALA A 81 -15.96 0.08 1.77
CA ALA A 81 -16.96 -0.97 1.57
C ALA A 81 -17.81 -0.72 0.30
N THR A 82 -18.15 0.53 0.01
CA THR A 82 -18.88 0.91 -1.21
C THR A 82 -18.06 0.62 -2.46
N ILE A 83 -16.75 0.93 -2.45
CA ILE A 83 -15.82 0.64 -3.54
C ILE A 83 -15.69 -0.88 -3.74
N ALA A 84 -15.54 -1.63 -2.64
CA ALA A 84 -15.44 -3.08 -2.70
C ALA A 84 -16.70 -3.72 -3.29
N GLN A 85 -17.91 -3.25 -2.92
CA GLN A 85 -19.16 -3.71 -3.50
C GLN A 85 -19.24 -3.37 -5.00
N LYS A 86 -18.82 -2.17 -5.40
CA LYS A 86 -18.74 -1.79 -6.82
C LYS A 86 -17.87 -2.78 -7.61
N PHE A 87 -16.69 -3.14 -7.12
CA PHE A 87 -15.81 -4.08 -7.82
C PHE A 87 -16.39 -5.49 -7.91
N LYS A 88 -17.16 -5.91 -6.90
CA LYS A 88 -17.94 -7.14 -6.94
C LYS A 88 -18.99 -7.13 -8.05
N ASP A 89 -19.79 -6.06 -8.11
CA ASP A 89 -20.86 -5.92 -9.10
C ASP A 89 -20.30 -5.81 -10.53
N ASP A 90 -19.14 -5.18 -10.66
CA ASP A 90 -18.40 -5.01 -11.91
C ASP A 90 -17.64 -6.29 -12.34
N ASN A 91 -17.60 -7.34 -11.51
CA ASN A 91 -16.92 -8.60 -11.76
C ASN A 91 -15.44 -8.40 -12.18
N VAL A 92 -14.67 -7.67 -11.39
CA VAL A 92 -13.23 -7.49 -11.66
C VAL A 92 -12.49 -8.82 -11.61
N ASP A 93 -11.47 -9.01 -12.46
CA ASP A 93 -10.64 -10.23 -12.47
C ASP A 93 -9.69 -10.29 -11.26
N LEU A 94 -9.29 -9.13 -10.72
CA LEU A 94 -8.41 -8.96 -9.57
C LEU A 94 -8.72 -7.62 -8.90
N ALA A 95 -8.66 -7.58 -7.57
CA ALA A 95 -8.74 -6.34 -6.81
C ALA A 95 -7.39 -6.02 -6.15
N TYR A 96 -6.97 -4.77 -6.22
CA TYR A 96 -5.76 -4.24 -5.59
C TYR A 96 -6.14 -3.25 -4.50
N GLY A 97 -5.80 -3.58 -3.25
CA GLY A 97 -6.10 -2.77 -2.07
C GLY A 97 -4.84 -2.09 -1.53
N ILE A 98 -4.82 -0.76 -1.54
CA ILE A 98 -3.69 0.03 -1.07
C ILE A 98 -4.03 0.61 0.31
N ALA A 99 -3.35 0.16 1.33
CA ALA A 99 -3.53 0.34 2.77
C ALA A 99 -4.56 -0.63 3.39
N THR A 100 -4.39 -0.86 4.71
CA THR A 100 -5.14 -1.85 5.49
C THR A 100 -6.67 -1.72 5.37
N PRO A 101 -7.29 -0.53 5.50
CA PRO A 101 -8.75 -0.43 5.47
C PRO A 101 -9.37 -0.88 4.14
N THR A 102 -8.72 -0.57 3.01
CA THR A 102 -9.21 -0.99 1.70
C THR A 102 -8.99 -2.48 1.45
N ALA A 103 -7.84 -3.02 1.86
CA ALA A 103 -7.56 -4.44 1.75
C ALA A 103 -8.60 -5.27 2.54
N GLN A 104 -8.93 -4.86 3.76
CA GLN A 104 -9.97 -5.48 4.58
C GLN A 104 -11.35 -5.44 3.90
N ALA A 105 -11.74 -4.29 3.37
CA ALA A 105 -13.02 -4.13 2.68
C ALA A 105 -13.12 -5.02 1.43
N LEU A 106 -12.03 -5.09 0.63
CA LEU A 106 -11.97 -5.94 -0.56
C LEU A 106 -12.03 -7.42 -0.20
N ALA A 107 -11.22 -7.88 0.74
CA ALA A 107 -11.20 -9.28 1.18
C ALA A 107 -12.57 -9.73 1.69
N ASN A 108 -13.26 -8.88 2.45
CA ASN A 108 -14.60 -9.17 2.97
C ASN A 108 -15.68 -9.22 1.87
N ALA A 109 -15.61 -8.35 0.87
CA ALA A 109 -16.63 -8.26 -0.18
C ALA A 109 -16.42 -9.26 -1.33
N LEU A 110 -15.18 -9.69 -1.57
CA LEU A 110 -14.73 -10.43 -2.75
C LEU A 110 -14.20 -11.84 -2.40
N PRO A 111 -15.02 -12.75 -1.83
CA PRO A 111 -14.52 -14.05 -1.37
C PRO A 111 -14.10 -14.99 -2.52
N TYR A 112 -14.43 -14.66 -3.76
CA TYR A 112 -14.12 -15.47 -4.95
C TYR A 112 -13.28 -14.74 -5.99
N THR A 113 -12.84 -13.51 -5.70
CA THR A 113 -11.97 -12.72 -6.57
C THR A 113 -10.62 -12.55 -5.88
N PRO A 114 -9.50 -12.77 -6.56
CA PRO A 114 -8.18 -12.52 -6.00
C PRO A 114 -8.03 -11.09 -5.50
N VAL A 115 -7.50 -10.93 -4.30
CA VAL A 115 -7.17 -9.64 -3.69
C VAL A 115 -5.66 -9.57 -3.46
N VAL A 116 -5.02 -8.59 -4.05
CA VAL A 116 -3.62 -8.25 -3.78
C VAL A 116 -3.61 -6.98 -2.94
N PHE A 117 -2.92 -7.00 -1.82
CA PHE A 117 -2.75 -5.80 -0.99
C PHE A 117 -1.35 -5.20 -1.12
N ALA A 118 -1.24 -3.92 -0.82
CA ALA A 118 0.03 -3.23 -0.61
C ALA A 118 -0.09 -2.25 0.56
N ALA A 119 1.03 -1.95 1.21
CA ALA A 119 1.08 -1.05 2.36
C ALA A 119 0.10 -1.49 3.47
N VAL A 120 0.14 -2.76 3.80
CA VAL A 120 -0.57 -3.34 4.94
C VAL A 120 0.47 -3.73 5.99
N THR A 121 0.44 -3.08 7.13
CA THR A 121 1.47 -3.21 8.17
C THR A 121 1.55 -4.63 8.74
N ASP A 122 0.42 -5.19 9.15
CA ASP A 122 0.32 -6.58 9.61
C ASP A 122 -0.92 -7.25 8.99
N PRO A 123 -0.74 -8.10 7.97
CA PRO A 123 -1.86 -8.75 7.31
C PRO A 123 -2.55 -9.82 8.17
N VAL A 124 -1.87 -10.37 9.19
CA VAL A 124 -2.47 -11.32 10.15
C VAL A 124 -3.35 -10.60 11.15
N ASP A 125 -2.84 -9.54 11.79
CA ASP A 125 -3.63 -8.72 12.71
C ASP A 125 -4.78 -8.00 11.99
N ALA A 126 -4.60 -7.66 10.72
CA ALA A 126 -5.66 -7.12 9.87
C ALA A 126 -6.75 -8.15 9.53
N GLY A 127 -6.54 -9.44 9.82
CA GLY A 127 -7.47 -10.53 9.49
C GLY A 127 -7.57 -10.82 8.00
N LEU A 128 -6.55 -10.49 7.22
CA LEU A 128 -6.48 -10.72 5.78
C LEU A 128 -5.98 -12.11 5.45
N VAL A 129 -5.05 -12.62 6.24
CA VAL A 129 -4.41 -13.93 6.09
C VAL A 129 -4.28 -14.62 7.45
N ASN A 130 -4.15 -15.94 7.46
CA ASN A 130 -3.97 -16.70 8.70
C ASN A 130 -2.52 -16.64 9.21
N ASP A 131 -1.58 -16.58 8.29
CA ASP A 131 -0.14 -16.44 8.54
C ASP A 131 0.55 -15.79 7.33
N TRP A 132 1.84 -15.47 7.49
CA TRP A 132 2.62 -14.78 6.44
C TRP A 132 2.97 -15.66 5.25
N THR A 133 2.95 -16.99 5.39
CA THR A 133 3.42 -17.93 4.35
C THR A 133 2.37 -18.18 3.27
N GLY A 134 1.11 -17.88 3.56
CA GLY A 134 -0.02 -18.05 2.67
C GLY A 134 -0.68 -19.42 2.74
N SER A 135 -1.86 -19.55 2.13
CA SER A 135 -2.66 -20.76 2.07
C SER A 135 -3.51 -20.81 0.81
N SER A 136 -3.67 -22.00 0.21
CA SER A 136 -4.55 -22.20 -0.94
C SER A 136 -6.05 -21.96 -0.65
N ASP A 137 -6.42 -21.90 0.63
CA ASP A 137 -7.81 -21.77 1.06
C ASP A 137 -8.32 -20.32 1.02
N ILE A 138 -7.43 -19.35 0.81
CA ILE A 138 -7.74 -17.92 0.72
C ILE A 138 -7.29 -17.36 -0.63
N LEU A 139 -7.92 -16.27 -1.07
CA LEU A 139 -7.56 -15.59 -2.32
C LEU A 139 -6.93 -14.21 -2.06
N VAL A 140 -6.16 -14.09 -0.97
CA VAL A 140 -5.54 -12.83 -0.54
C VAL A 140 -4.03 -13.03 -0.39
N CYS A 141 -3.27 -12.13 -0.97
CA CYS A 141 -1.82 -12.00 -0.79
C CYS A 141 -1.41 -10.53 -0.94
N GLY A 142 -0.16 -10.20 -0.75
CA GLY A 142 0.30 -8.84 -1.00
C GLY A 142 1.65 -8.51 -0.39
N THR A 143 1.99 -7.22 -0.41
CA THR A 143 3.24 -6.70 0.10
C THR A 143 3.00 -5.76 1.28
N SER A 144 3.62 -6.11 2.40
CA SER A 144 3.54 -5.37 3.66
C SER A 144 4.58 -4.26 3.74
N ASP A 145 4.28 -3.22 4.53
CA ASP A 145 5.17 -2.13 4.94
C ASP A 145 5.57 -2.23 6.43
N SER A 146 5.58 -3.45 6.99
CA SER A 146 5.94 -3.68 8.39
C SER A 146 7.36 -3.19 8.69
N SER A 147 7.47 -2.13 9.46
CA SER A 147 8.71 -1.42 9.77
C SER A 147 9.35 -1.85 11.08
N PRO A 148 10.70 -1.74 11.22
CA PRO A 148 11.41 -2.06 12.46
C PRO A 148 11.29 -0.93 13.50
N ILE A 149 10.10 -0.75 14.07
CA ILE A 149 9.72 0.38 14.95
C ILE A 149 10.71 0.61 16.08
N GLU A 150 11.14 -0.45 16.78
CA GLU A 150 12.08 -0.31 17.90
C GLU A 150 13.44 0.24 17.45
N ALA A 151 13.96 -0.23 16.30
CA ALA A 151 15.20 0.28 15.73
C ALA A 151 15.09 1.74 15.30
N GLN A 152 13.94 2.13 14.72
CA GLN A 152 13.67 3.52 14.32
C GLN A 152 13.59 4.45 15.53
N ILE A 153 12.89 4.06 16.59
CA ILE A 153 12.79 4.82 17.85
C ILE A 153 14.16 4.92 18.51
N LYS A 154 14.93 3.81 18.54
CA LYS A 154 16.28 3.82 19.07
C LYS A 154 17.18 4.81 18.32
N LEU A 155 17.14 4.80 16.99
CA LEU A 155 17.90 5.75 16.16
C LEU A 155 17.54 7.21 16.49
N LEU A 156 16.23 7.51 16.58
CA LEU A 156 15.75 8.83 16.94
C LEU A 156 16.27 9.26 18.31
N ALA A 157 16.16 8.40 19.31
CA ALA A 157 16.62 8.69 20.67
C ALA A 157 18.15 8.85 20.75
N ASP A 158 18.92 8.00 20.08
CA ASP A 158 20.39 8.05 20.08
C ASP A 158 20.92 9.35 19.45
N ILE A 159 20.32 9.79 18.34
CA ILE A 159 20.73 11.00 17.62
C ILE A 159 20.32 12.27 18.36
N THR A 160 19.13 12.28 18.95
CA THR A 160 18.55 13.51 19.52
C THR A 160 18.75 13.64 21.03
N GLY A 161 19.08 12.54 21.72
CA GLY A 161 19.11 12.47 23.19
C GLY A 161 17.71 12.46 23.81
N ALA A 162 16.65 12.26 23.02
CA ALA A 162 15.27 12.26 23.47
C ALA A 162 15.01 11.20 24.56
N LYS A 163 14.23 11.57 25.57
CA LYS A 163 13.78 10.69 26.67
C LYS A 163 12.27 10.46 26.64
N VAL A 164 11.54 11.37 26.02
CA VAL A 164 10.09 11.31 25.89
C VAL A 164 9.72 11.32 24.41
N ILE A 165 9.17 10.23 23.92
CA ILE A 165 8.75 10.08 22.52
C ILE A 165 7.25 10.37 22.38
N GLY A 166 6.91 11.27 21.46
CA GLY A 166 5.55 11.59 21.08
C GLY A 166 5.08 10.80 19.86
N ASN A 167 3.80 10.46 19.80
CA ASN A 167 3.15 9.89 18.62
C ASN A 167 1.73 10.43 18.49
N VAL A 168 1.33 10.76 17.27
CA VAL A 168 -0.07 11.02 16.90
C VAL A 168 -0.52 9.84 16.06
N TYR A 169 -1.71 9.27 16.35
CA TYR A 169 -2.19 8.10 15.64
C TYR A 169 -3.70 8.13 15.41
N ASN A 170 -4.16 7.54 14.32
CA ASN A 170 -5.58 7.39 14.02
C ASN A 170 -6.17 6.15 14.67
N SER A 171 -7.00 6.35 15.71
CA SER A 171 -7.65 5.26 16.42
C SER A 171 -8.72 4.49 15.62
N SER A 172 -9.09 5.00 14.45
CA SER A 172 -10.05 4.35 13.54
C SER A 172 -9.40 3.39 12.54
N GLU A 173 -8.05 3.42 12.42
CA GLU A 173 -7.29 2.53 11.55
C GLU A 173 -6.65 1.39 12.34
N ALA A 174 -6.90 0.13 11.93
CA ALA A 174 -6.35 -1.05 12.62
C ALA A 174 -4.82 -1.05 12.66
N ASN A 175 -4.15 -0.78 11.52
CA ASN A 175 -2.71 -0.66 11.42
C ASN A 175 -2.13 0.38 12.39
N ALA A 176 -2.77 1.55 12.52
CA ALA A 176 -2.30 2.62 13.40
C ALA A 176 -2.41 2.22 14.88
N THR A 177 -3.47 1.51 15.25
CA THR A 177 -3.65 1.00 16.61
C THR A 177 -2.60 -0.05 16.99
N VAL A 178 -2.29 -0.98 16.08
CA VAL A 178 -1.23 -1.98 16.25
C VAL A 178 0.13 -1.29 16.41
N GLN A 179 0.46 -0.36 15.49
CA GLN A 179 1.72 0.37 15.55
C GLN A 179 1.86 1.19 16.84
N GLN A 180 0.78 1.84 17.31
CA GLN A 180 0.80 2.59 18.58
C GLN A 180 1.15 1.69 19.77
N ALA A 181 0.65 0.45 19.79
CA ALA A 181 1.00 -0.52 20.83
C ALA A 181 2.48 -0.94 20.73
N LEU A 182 2.98 -1.20 19.53
CA LEU A 182 4.40 -1.53 19.27
C LEU A 182 5.34 -0.37 19.63
N ILE A 183 4.96 0.88 19.34
CA ILE A 183 5.73 2.07 19.72
C ILE A 183 5.84 2.17 21.25
N LYS A 184 4.72 1.96 21.95
CA LYS A 184 4.70 1.97 23.42
C LYS A 184 5.58 0.89 24.01
N GLU A 185 5.55 -0.32 23.46
CA GLU A 185 6.40 -1.43 23.86
C GLU A 185 7.89 -1.11 23.59
N ALA A 186 8.23 -0.63 22.41
CA ALA A 186 9.58 -0.23 22.03
C ALA A 186 10.14 0.85 22.97
N CYS A 187 9.35 1.88 23.28
CA CYS A 187 9.76 2.90 24.25
C CYS A 187 10.04 2.28 25.64
N SER A 188 9.18 1.37 26.09
CA SER A 188 9.38 0.66 27.37
C SER A 188 10.67 -0.16 27.37
N ASN A 189 10.95 -0.91 26.30
CA ASN A 189 12.17 -1.71 26.16
C ASN A 189 13.43 -0.86 26.16
N LEU A 190 13.36 0.34 25.58
CA LEU A 190 14.46 1.29 25.48
C LEU A 190 14.58 2.22 26.72
N GLY A 191 13.68 2.09 27.71
CA GLY A 191 13.69 2.95 28.89
C GLY A 191 13.28 4.40 28.60
N LEU A 192 12.45 4.63 27.58
CA LEU A 192 11.92 5.92 27.18
C LEU A 192 10.49 6.11 27.68
N GLU A 193 10.10 7.34 27.95
CA GLU A 193 8.70 7.69 28.19
C GLU A 193 7.94 7.82 26.86
N PHE A 194 6.65 7.49 26.87
CA PHE A 194 5.80 7.53 25.68
C PHE A 194 4.54 8.35 25.95
N ILE A 195 4.26 9.31 25.07
CA ILE A 195 3.06 10.14 25.08
C ILE A 195 2.40 10.06 23.70
N SER A 196 1.11 9.72 23.63
CA SER A 196 0.38 9.70 22.37
C SER A 196 -0.88 10.55 22.42
N ALA A 197 -1.30 11.03 21.23
CA ALA A 197 -2.57 11.68 21.00
C ALA A 197 -3.34 10.94 19.90
N ALA A 198 -4.58 10.53 20.20
CA ALA A 198 -5.44 9.88 19.23
C ALA A 198 -6.18 10.92 18.39
N ILE A 199 -6.37 10.59 17.11
CA ILE A 199 -7.24 11.29 16.17
C ILE A 199 -8.22 10.30 15.56
N THR A 200 -9.21 10.80 14.84
CA THR A 200 -10.16 10.02 14.04
C THR A 200 -10.12 10.37 12.56
N ASN A 201 -9.48 11.48 12.21
CA ASN A 201 -9.30 11.93 10.84
C ASN A 201 -8.11 12.90 10.72
N SER A 202 -7.63 13.13 9.49
CA SER A 202 -6.44 13.94 9.21
C SER A 202 -6.53 15.41 9.61
N SER A 203 -7.74 15.98 9.68
CA SER A 203 -7.93 17.41 10.05
C SER A 203 -7.57 17.68 11.52
N GLU A 204 -7.53 16.65 12.36
CA GLU A 204 -7.21 16.73 13.79
C GLU A 204 -5.70 16.71 14.07
N VAL A 205 -4.84 16.34 13.10
CA VAL A 205 -3.40 16.12 13.28
C VAL A 205 -2.70 17.33 13.89
N ARG A 206 -2.96 18.53 13.40
CA ARG A 206 -2.37 19.76 13.93
C ARG A 206 -2.67 19.95 15.42
N GLN A 207 -3.93 19.85 15.79
CA GLN A 207 -4.38 20.03 17.17
C GLN A 207 -3.86 18.93 18.08
N ALA A 208 -3.87 17.69 17.62
CA ALA A 208 -3.31 16.56 18.37
C ALA A 208 -1.82 16.74 18.63
N THR A 209 -1.04 17.15 17.62
CA THR A 209 0.39 17.45 17.75
C THR A 209 0.61 18.58 18.78
N GLN A 210 -0.13 19.69 18.69
CA GLN A 210 -0.06 20.79 19.65
C GLN A 210 -0.34 20.36 21.08
N SER A 211 -1.24 19.36 21.27
CA SER A 211 -1.61 18.89 22.61
C SER A 211 -0.50 18.14 23.34
N ILE A 212 0.50 17.62 22.61
CA ILE A 212 1.60 16.83 23.19
C ILE A 212 2.97 17.51 23.06
N ILE A 213 3.14 18.49 22.16
CA ILE A 213 4.44 18.99 21.70
C ILE A 213 5.33 19.50 22.86
N ASP A 214 4.75 20.16 23.86
CA ASP A 214 5.50 20.71 25.00
C ASP A 214 5.93 19.64 26.01
N ARG A 215 5.39 18.43 25.90
CA ARG A 215 5.64 17.31 26.82
C ARG A 215 6.56 16.23 26.26
N VAL A 216 6.97 16.36 25.02
CA VAL A 216 7.81 15.39 24.33
C VAL A 216 9.17 16.00 23.93
N ASP A 217 10.17 15.16 23.74
CA ASP A 217 11.49 15.59 23.26
C ASP A 217 11.61 15.41 21.75
N ALA A 218 10.98 14.37 21.19
CA ALA A 218 10.94 14.06 19.78
C ALA A 218 9.61 13.41 19.41
N ILE A 219 9.25 13.41 18.11
CA ILE A 219 8.05 12.76 17.60
C ILE A 219 8.46 11.61 16.67
N TYR A 220 7.85 10.46 16.86
CA TYR A 220 7.89 9.34 15.94
C TYR A 220 6.57 9.27 15.18
N VAL A 221 6.63 9.29 13.84
CA VAL A 221 5.48 9.15 12.95
C VAL A 221 5.55 7.78 12.30
N ALA A 222 4.58 6.93 12.63
CA ALA A 222 4.41 5.61 12.02
C ALA A 222 3.77 5.71 10.63
N THR A 223 3.57 4.56 9.96
CA THR A 223 2.87 4.48 8.66
C THR A 223 1.34 4.55 8.86
N ASP A 224 0.88 5.66 9.45
CA ASP A 224 -0.52 6.00 9.71
C ASP A 224 -1.04 6.89 8.59
N ASN A 225 -2.01 6.40 7.82
CA ASN A 225 -2.46 7.07 6.60
C ASN A 225 -3.01 8.49 6.87
N ALA A 226 -3.80 8.66 7.94
CA ALA A 226 -4.38 9.96 8.28
C ALA A 226 -3.28 10.96 8.72
N VAL A 227 -2.30 10.50 9.51
CA VAL A 227 -1.18 11.35 9.96
C VAL A 227 -0.27 11.69 8.80
N ILE A 228 0.10 10.72 7.97
CA ILE A 228 0.96 10.94 6.79
C ILE A 228 0.30 11.91 5.80
N SER A 229 -1.00 11.79 5.55
CA SER A 229 -1.70 12.73 4.65
C SER A 229 -1.69 14.19 5.14
N ALA A 230 -1.56 14.40 6.45
CA ALA A 230 -1.46 15.70 7.09
C ALA A 230 -0.06 15.97 7.69
N LEU A 231 0.97 15.24 7.24
CA LEU A 231 2.34 15.37 7.74
C LEU A 231 2.88 16.80 7.70
N PRO A 232 2.59 17.62 6.68
CA PRO A 232 2.99 19.03 6.69
C PRO A 232 2.45 19.82 7.90
N ALA A 233 1.27 19.50 8.39
CA ALA A 233 0.67 20.18 9.56
C ALA A 233 1.35 19.76 10.87
N LEU A 234 1.77 18.49 10.99
CA LEU A 234 2.58 17.98 12.10
C LEU A 234 3.98 18.62 12.07
N ASP A 235 4.64 18.59 10.89
CA ASP A 235 5.97 19.16 10.68
C ASP A 235 6.04 20.62 11.09
N GLU A 236 5.08 21.45 10.66
CA GLU A 236 5.03 22.87 11.02
C GLU A 236 5.00 23.08 12.55
N VAL A 237 4.18 22.29 13.27
CA VAL A 237 4.10 22.39 14.74
C VAL A 237 5.40 21.92 15.39
N ALA A 238 5.92 20.77 14.96
CA ALA A 238 7.14 20.18 15.51
C ALA A 238 8.36 21.04 15.25
N TYR A 239 8.54 21.54 14.01
CA TYR A 239 9.64 22.40 13.64
C TYR A 239 9.60 23.74 14.40
N GLY A 240 8.41 24.36 14.52
CA GLY A 240 8.23 25.58 15.30
C GLY A 240 8.59 25.42 16.78
N ALA A 241 8.35 24.25 17.35
CA ALA A 241 8.73 23.90 18.72
C ALA A 241 10.16 23.33 18.85
N LYS A 242 10.91 23.23 17.75
CA LYS A 242 12.23 22.59 17.65
C LYS A 242 12.25 21.16 18.18
N LYS A 243 11.21 20.41 17.89
CA LYS A 243 11.11 18.98 18.23
C LYS A 243 11.47 18.16 17.00
N PRO A 244 12.55 17.36 17.04
CA PRO A 244 12.92 16.50 15.91
C PRO A 244 11.84 15.43 15.65
N VAL A 245 11.67 15.12 14.37
CA VAL A 245 10.71 14.10 13.90
C VAL A 245 11.44 13.01 13.15
N LEU A 246 11.11 11.74 13.43
CA LEU A 246 11.38 10.61 12.55
C LEU A 246 10.07 10.14 11.94
N SER A 247 10.05 10.01 10.61
CA SER A 247 8.95 9.39 9.86
C SER A 247 9.32 8.00 9.37
N GLY A 248 8.45 7.03 9.58
CA GLY A 248 8.53 5.67 9.01
C GLY A 248 8.20 5.59 7.52
N ASP A 249 7.86 6.73 6.91
CA ASP A 249 7.57 6.86 5.47
C ASP A 249 8.48 7.92 4.84
N PRO A 250 9.58 7.52 4.17
CA PRO A 250 10.47 8.47 3.51
C PRO A 250 9.84 9.12 2.28
N THR A 251 8.95 8.43 1.57
CA THR A 251 8.33 8.93 0.34
C THR A 251 7.54 10.24 0.56
N SER A 252 6.89 10.37 1.73
CA SER A 252 6.02 11.51 2.06
C SER A 252 6.77 12.67 2.75
N THR A 253 8.09 12.58 2.96
CA THR A 253 8.85 13.61 3.70
C THR A 253 9.46 14.68 2.81
N LYS A 254 9.35 14.55 1.49
CA LYS A 254 9.95 15.49 0.54
C LYS A 254 9.46 16.93 0.76
N GLY A 255 10.43 17.86 0.86
CA GLY A 255 10.13 19.27 1.07
C GLY A 255 9.71 19.64 2.50
N LEU A 256 9.76 18.70 3.47
CA LEU A 256 9.46 18.93 4.88
C LEU A 256 10.73 19.02 5.72
N ASN A 257 10.59 19.48 6.97
CA ASN A 257 11.69 19.61 7.93
C ASN A 257 11.88 18.36 8.79
N ILE A 258 11.42 17.22 8.33
CA ILE A 258 11.56 15.93 9.04
C ILE A 258 13.06 15.61 9.16
N LEU A 259 13.54 15.40 10.40
CA LEU A 259 14.97 15.17 10.67
C LEU A 259 15.47 13.86 10.09
N ILE A 260 14.69 12.79 10.30
CA ILE A 260 15.00 11.42 9.87
C ILE A 260 13.79 10.86 9.15
N ALA A 261 14.00 10.29 7.96
CA ALA A 261 13.02 9.48 7.28
C ALA A 261 13.62 8.09 7.05
N TRP A 262 12.98 7.05 7.59
CA TRP A 262 13.50 5.69 7.50
C TRP A 262 12.37 4.69 7.30
N GLY A 263 12.27 4.11 6.12
CA GLY A 263 11.20 3.19 5.77
C GLY A 263 11.34 2.65 4.35
N PHE A 264 10.30 1.99 3.88
CA PHE A 264 10.27 1.39 2.55
C PHE A 264 10.12 2.43 1.43
N ASP A 265 10.67 2.11 0.25
CA ASP A 265 10.25 2.70 -1.01
C ASP A 265 8.87 2.15 -1.40
N TYR A 266 7.86 2.99 -1.33
CA TYR A 266 6.48 2.59 -1.64
C TYR A 266 6.25 2.30 -3.12
N TYR A 267 7.07 2.83 -4.01
CA TYR A 267 7.06 2.42 -5.41
C TYR A 267 7.50 0.95 -5.56
N ALA A 268 8.55 0.55 -4.86
CA ALA A 268 9.01 -0.85 -4.83
C ALA A 268 7.96 -1.80 -4.21
N ILE A 269 7.23 -1.36 -3.16
CA ILE A 269 6.07 -2.09 -2.62
C ILE A 269 5.03 -2.33 -3.72
N GLY A 270 4.71 -1.29 -4.50
CA GLY A 270 3.78 -1.39 -5.62
C GLY A 270 4.27 -2.36 -6.71
N VAL A 271 5.54 -2.30 -7.08
CA VAL A 271 6.18 -3.22 -8.04
C VAL A 271 6.08 -4.67 -7.53
N SER A 272 6.34 -4.91 -6.25
CA SER A 272 6.23 -6.25 -5.63
C SER A 272 4.80 -6.79 -5.70
N ALA A 273 3.80 -5.98 -5.36
CA ALA A 273 2.39 -6.34 -5.51
C ALA A 273 2.00 -6.60 -6.98
N GLY A 274 2.58 -5.83 -7.91
CA GLY A 274 2.40 -6.04 -9.35
C GLY A 274 2.92 -7.39 -9.84
N LYS A 275 4.05 -7.87 -9.30
CA LYS A 275 4.60 -9.22 -9.60
C LYS A 275 3.65 -10.32 -9.12
N GLN A 276 3.05 -10.17 -7.93
CA GLN A 276 2.06 -11.12 -7.43
C GLN A 276 0.80 -11.09 -8.30
N ALA A 277 0.32 -9.91 -8.69
CA ALA A 277 -0.83 -9.76 -9.58
C ALA A 277 -0.59 -10.40 -10.96
N GLU A 278 0.60 -10.23 -11.56
CA GLU A 278 0.98 -10.89 -12.81
C GLU A 278 0.90 -12.41 -12.67
N ALA A 279 1.49 -12.98 -11.62
CA ALA A 279 1.47 -14.42 -11.37
C ALA A 279 0.03 -14.95 -11.29
N ILE A 280 -0.85 -14.24 -10.56
CA ILE A 280 -2.26 -14.60 -10.40
C ILE A 280 -3.01 -14.52 -11.75
N LEU A 281 -2.83 -13.44 -12.51
CA LEU A 281 -3.47 -13.29 -13.81
C LEU A 281 -2.98 -14.33 -14.84
N LYS A 282 -1.78 -14.90 -14.63
CA LYS A 282 -1.24 -16.04 -15.39
C LYS A 282 -1.65 -17.41 -14.83
N GLY A 283 -2.46 -17.47 -13.77
CA GLY A 283 -3.07 -18.70 -13.24
C GLY A 283 -2.48 -19.23 -11.94
N ALA A 284 -1.59 -18.50 -11.26
CA ALA A 284 -1.14 -18.86 -9.93
C ALA A 284 -2.28 -18.68 -8.90
N ASN A 285 -2.26 -19.49 -7.83
CA ASN A 285 -3.17 -19.30 -6.69
C ASN A 285 -2.74 -18.05 -5.90
N ALA A 286 -3.68 -17.14 -5.63
CA ALA A 286 -3.39 -15.90 -4.92
C ALA A 286 -2.90 -16.16 -3.49
N GLY A 287 -3.60 -17.01 -2.74
CA GLY A 287 -3.24 -17.27 -1.35
C GLY A 287 -1.88 -17.95 -1.18
N GLU A 288 -1.44 -18.74 -2.16
CA GLU A 288 -0.11 -19.39 -2.14
C GLU A 288 1.05 -18.41 -2.37
N GLN A 289 0.78 -17.16 -2.82
CA GLN A 289 1.81 -16.13 -2.97
C GLN A 289 2.29 -15.59 -1.60
N GLY A 290 1.51 -15.76 -0.54
CA GLY A 290 1.82 -15.27 0.80
C GLY A 290 1.88 -13.75 0.92
N SER A 291 2.35 -13.32 2.09
CA SER A 291 2.58 -11.91 2.41
C SER A 291 4.08 -11.62 2.36
N ILE A 292 4.48 -10.63 1.55
CA ILE A 292 5.89 -10.29 1.31
C ILE A 292 6.25 -9.06 2.13
N VAL A 293 7.40 -9.10 2.80
CA VAL A 293 8.12 -7.90 3.26
C VAL A 293 9.35 -7.78 2.39
N LEU A 294 9.58 -6.60 1.81
CA LEU A 294 10.76 -6.35 0.99
C LEU A 294 12.02 -6.52 1.84
N SER A 295 13.03 -7.17 1.29
CA SER A 295 14.26 -7.51 2.00
C SER A 295 15.53 -7.01 1.31
N ASP A 296 15.40 -6.43 0.11
CA ASP A 296 16.52 -5.77 -0.53
C ASP A 296 16.82 -4.46 0.23
N PRO A 297 18.06 -4.23 0.69
CA PRO A 297 18.44 -2.97 1.32
C PRO A 297 18.13 -1.72 0.47
N ALA A 298 18.09 -1.84 -0.85
CA ALA A 298 17.73 -0.75 -1.75
C ALA A 298 16.24 -0.36 -1.66
N ASP A 299 15.39 -1.26 -1.16
CA ASP A 299 13.95 -1.01 -1.00
C ASP A 299 13.60 -0.40 0.37
N PHE A 300 14.62 -0.15 1.24
CA PHE A 300 14.43 0.37 2.59
C PHE A 300 15.39 1.55 2.83
N GLU A 301 14.89 2.75 2.69
CA GLU A 301 15.67 3.98 2.62
C GLU A 301 15.81 4.67 3.97
N LEU A 302 17.02 5.16 4.26
CA LEU A 302 17.32 6.05 5.38
C LEU A 302 17.80 7.40 4.85
N TRP A 303 17.11 8.47 5.23
CA TRP A 303 17.41 9.84 4.86
C TRP A 303 17.60 10.72 6.09
N PHE A 304 18.53 11.66 6.02
CA PHE A 304 18.73 12.69 7.04
C PHE A 304 18.58 14.08 6.46
N ASN A 305 17.85 14.95 7.16
CA ASN A 305 17.76 16.37 6.83
C ASN A 305 18.84 17.14 7.63
N LEU A 306 19.95 17.46 6.97
CA LEU A 306 21.08 18.16 7.56
C LEU A 306 20.75 19.63 7.86
N ASP A 307 19.83 20.25 7.12
CA ASP A 307 19.37 21.61 7.37
C ASP A 307 18.59 21.67 8.69
N THR A 308 17.70 20.71 8.93
CA THR A 308 16.96 20.57 10.19
C THR A 308 17.89 20.20 11.34
N ALA A 309 18.84 19.29 11.12
CA ALA A 309 19.85 18.94 12.11
C ALA A 309 20.64 20.18 12.56
N LYS A 310 21.10 21.00 11.61
CA LYS A 310 21.80 22.25 11.87
C LYS A 310 20.93 23.27 12.60
N ALA A 311 19.66 23.42 12.19
CA ALA A 311 18.72 24.36 12.82
C ALA A 311 18.43 24.01 14.29
N PHE A 312 18.48 22.71 14.62
CA PHE A 312 18.23 22.22 15.99
C PHE A 312 19.52 22.01 16.80
N GLY A 313 20.70 22.19 16.20
CA GLY A 313 21.97 21.94 16.85
C GLY A 313 22.29 20.48 17.09
N ILE A 314 21.69 19.59 16.25
CA ILE A 314 21.87 18.13 16.29
C ILE A 314 23.02 17.75 15.35
N THR A 315 23.89 16.86 15.80
CA THR A 315 24.96 16.29 14.97
C THR A 315 24.59 14.86 14.59
N ILE A 316 24.51 14.60 13.29
CA ILE A 316 24.30 13.22 12.79
C ILE A 316 25.68 12.53 12.78
N PRO A 317 25.86 11.37 13.44
CA PRO A 317 27.11 10.61 13.42
C PRO A 317 27.51 10.20 12.00
N GLN A 318 28.81 10.24 11.70
CA GLN A 318 29.30 9.90 10.36
C GLN A 318 28.92 8.47 9.95
N GLU A 319 28.94 7.52 10.90
CA GLU A 319 28.53 6.13 10.68
C GLU A 319 27.07 6.01 10.18
N GLN A 320 26.17 6.91 10.62
CA GLN A 320 24.79 6.95 10.16
C GLN A 320 24.69 7.58 8.76
N LEU A 321 25.50 8.61 8.53
CA LEU A 321 25.59 9.21 7.19
C LEU A 321 26.14 8.21 6.16
N ASP A 322 27.10 7.38 6.52
CA ASP A 322 27.72 6.42 5.60
C ASP A 322 26.75 5.34 5.09
N VAL A 323 25.73 4.99 5.89
CA VAL A 323 24.71 3.98 5.53
C VAL A 323 23.42 4.60 4.99
N ALA A 324 23.30 5.93 5.00
CA ALA A 324 22.13 6.63 4.50
C ALA A 324 22.02 6.51 2.97
N ALA A 325 20.80 6.31 2.47
CA ALA A 325 20.46 6.38 1.04
C ALA A 325 20.64 7.80 0.49
N GLY A 326 20.44 8.81 1.34
CA GLY A 326 20.64 10.19 0.96
C GLY A 326 20.54 11.17 2.12
N VAL A 327 20.81 12.42 1.81
CA VAL A 327 20.68 13.55 2.75
C VAL A 327 19.97 14.71 2.06
N ILE A 328 19.35 15.57 2.86
CA ILE A 328 18.86 16.89 2.43
C ILE A 328 19.83 17.93 2.96
N GLU A 329 20.46 18.69 2.07
CA GLU A 329 21.40 19.76 2.43
C GLU A 329 21.18 20.98 1.52
N ASN A 330 21.10 22.19 2.12
CA ASN A 330 20.78 23.43 1.43
C ASN A 330 19.48 23.37 0.61
N GLY A 331 18.47 22.64 1.11
CA GLY A 331 17.19 22.43 0.47
C GLY A 331 17.22 21.48 -0.74
N VAL A 332 18.33 20.76 -0.94
CA VAL A 332 18.51 19.82 -2.06
C VAL A 332 18.62 18.39 -1.56
N GLU A 333 17.90 17.46 -2.18
CA GLU A 333 18.06 16.04 -1.96
C GLU A 333 19.32 15.54 -2.69
N ILE A 334 20.21 14.89 -1.95
CA ILE A 334 21.47 14.32 -2.43
C ILE A 334 21.43 12.82 -2.16
N THR A 335 21.20 12.02 -3.19
CA THR A 335 21.28 10.55 -3.14
C THR A 335 22.75 10.11 -3.14
N LYS A 336 23.06 9.05 -2.41
CA LYS A 336 24.40 8.45 -2.31
C LYS A 336 24.54 7.18 -3.11
#